data_7612a2737c4425480b748240f102748f
#
_entry.id   7612a2737c4425480b748240f102748f
#
_cell.length_a   1.000
_cell.length_b   1.000
_cell.length_c   1.000
_cell.angle_alpha   90.00
_cell.angle_beta   90.00
_cell.angle_gamma   90.00
#
_symmetry.space_group_name_H-M   'P 1'
#
loop_
_entity.id
_entity.type
_entity.pdbx_description
1 polymer ?
#
loop_
_entity_poly.entity_id
_entity_poly.type
_entity_poly.pdbx_seq_one_letter_code
_entity_poly.pdbx_strand_id
1 'polypeptide(L)'
;MKKVGITVVAAVCVVLLCVGFYFMKNSDGSQASKENLTVVQRINEKNLTDDYPKTPRAVIKLYNQIITSYYSGNYTDDEFDKLIDQARMLFDQDLADNNSKDDYKKSVETSIADYKNRSFKIRQTNVCDSDDVKYLTDDSNGDKLAYVCLLY
;
A
#
# COMPACT_ATOMS: atom_id res chain seq x y z
N MET A 1 41.09 -33.40 34.34
CA MET A 1 39.73 -32.87 34.45
C MET A 1 39.50 -31.49 33.79
N LYS A 2 40.53 -30.68 33.48
CA LYS A 2 40.36 -29.34 32.85
C LYS A 2 40.04 -29.34 31.35
N LYS A 3 40.41 -30.39 30.61
CA LYS A 3 40.20 -30.44 29.12
C LYS A 3 38.78 -30.81 28.72
N VAL A 4 38.01 -31.54 29.55
CA VAL A 4 36.62 -31.93 29.26
C VAL A 4 35.70 -30.73 29.40
N GLY A 5 35.94 -29.79 30.34
CA GLY A 5 35.14 -28.60 30.50
C GLY A 5 35.20 -27.64 29.30
N ILE A 6 36.38 -27.50 28.68
CA ILE A 6 36.58 -26.60 27.52
C ILE A 6 35.84 -27.16 26.29
N THR A 7 35.89 -28.48 26.07
CA THR A 7 35.19 -29.12 24.94
C THR A 7 33.67 -29.03 25.05
N VAL A 8 33.12 -29.14 26.26
CA VAL A 8 31.67 -29.01 26.51
C VAL A 8 31.22 -27.55 26.28
N VAL A 9 31.98 -26.57 26.77
CA VAL A 9 31.68 -25.16 26.54
C VAL A 9 31.75 -24.80 25.06
N ALA A 10 32.75 -25.30 24.32
CA ALA A 10 32.83 -25.07 22.89
C ALA A 10 31.66 -25.68 22.12
N ALA A 11 31.21 -26.89 22.50
CA ALA A 11 30.05 -27.52 21.88
C ALA A 11 28.74 -26.74 22.13
N VAL A 12 28.53 -26.23 23.35
CA VAL A 12 27.37 -25.40 23.70
C VAL A 12 27.37 -24.08 22.90
N CYS A 13 28.54 -23.43 22.76
CA CYS A 13 28.65 -22.20 21.95
C CYS A 13 28.31 -22.45 20.47
N VAL A 14 28.74 -23.57 19.88
CA VAL A 14 28.40 -23.91 18.48
C VAL A 14 26.89 -24.16 18.34
N VAL A 15 26.27 -24.88 19.28
CA VAL A 15 24.81 -25.08 19.26
C VAL A 15 24.06 -23.75 19.37
N LEU A 16 24.47 -22.86 20.26
CA LEU A 16 23.85 -21.53 20.40
C LEU A 16 24.01 -20.67 19.15
N LEU A 17 25.18 -20.74 18.48
CA LEU A 17 25.40 -20.05 17.19
C LEU A 17 24.53 -20.65 16.09
N CYS A 18 24.39 -21.96 16.01
CA CYS A 18 23.51 -22.63 15.03
C CYS A 18 22.04 -22.28 15.27
N VAL A 19 21.58 -22.27 16.52
CA VAL A 19 20.19 -21.88 16.88
C VAL A 19 19.98 -20.41 16.61
N GLY A 20 20.92 -19.52 16.97
CA GLY A 20 20.86 -18.08 16.66
C GLY A 20 20.80 -17.82 15.16
N PHE A 21 21.61 -18.52 14.37
CA PHE A 21 21.62 -18.42 12.90
C PHE A 21 20.32 -18.95 12.28
N TYR A 22 19.77 -20.03 12.84
CA TYR A 22 18.47 -20.58 12.41
C TYR A 22 17.32 -19.61 12.70
N PHE A 23 17.30 -18.97 13.86
CA PHE A 23 16.31 -17.93 14.19
C PHE A 23 16.47 -16.68 13.34
N MET A 24 17.69 -16.20 13.09
CA MET A 24 17.94 -15.09 12.15
C MET A 24 17.45 -15.43 10.75
N LYS A 25 17.76 -16.59 10.22
CA LYS A 25 17.33 -17.01 8.88
C LYS A 25 15.81 -17.20 8.76
N ASN A 26 15.13 -17.63 9.82
CA ASN A 26 13.67 -17.72 9.85
C ASN A 26 12.99 -16.38 10.15
N SER A 27 13.66 -15.43 10.79
CA SER A 27 13.16 -14.07 11.01
C SER A 27 13.26 -13.20 9.75
N ASP A 28 14.29 -13.42 8.91
CA ASP A 28 14.46 -12.71 7.64
C ASP A 28 13.45 -13.15 6.56
N GLY A 29 12.84 -14.33 6.69
CA GLY A 29 11.86 -14.84 5.73
C GLY A 29 10.62 -13.97 5.55
N SER A 30 10.22 -13.20 6.58
CA SER A 30 9.08 -12.29 6.49
C SER A 30 9.44 -10.89 5.99
N GLN A 31 10.71 -10.47 6.11
CA GLN A 31 11.15 -9.16 5.59
C GLN A 31 11.72 -9.27 4.18
N ALA A 32 12.45 -10.31 3.86
CA ALA A 32 13.00 -10.53 2.51
C ALA A 32 11.90 -10.72 1.45
N SER A 33 10.75 -11.31 1.79
CA SER A 33 9.62 -11.42 0.88
C SER A 33 8.91 -10.07 0.64
N LYS A 34 8.96 -9.13 1.58
CA LYS A 34 8.38 -7.78 1.40
C LYS A 34 9.25 -6.85 0.55
N GLU A 35 10.54 -7.06 0.51
CA GLU A 35 11.48 -6.21 -0.23
C GLU A 35 11.40 -6.43 -1.75
N ASN A 36 10.90 -7.59 -2.20
CA ASN A 36 10.75 -7.94 -3.61
C ASN A 36 9.32 -7.74 -4.17
N LEU A 37 8.38 -7.24 -3.34
CA LEU A 37 7.02 -7.00 -3.80
C LEU A 37 6.94 -5.80 -4.74
N THR A 38 6.16 -5.94 -5.81
CA THR A 38 5.81 -4.80 -6.68
C THR A 38 4.99 -3.76 -5.90
N VAL A 39 4.89 -2.54 -6.46
CA VAL A 39 4.03 -1.49 -5.87
C VAL A 39 2.59 -1.99 -5.74
N VAL A 40 2.08 -2.67 -6.76
CA VAL A 40 0.73 -3.26 -6.78
C VAL A 40 0.54 -4.27 -5.65
N GLN A 41 1.47 -5.21 -5.50
CA GLN A 41 1.41 -6.21 -4.44
C GLN A 41 1.44 -5.58 -3.05
N ARG A 42 2.31 -4.59 -2.83
CA ARG A 42 2.36 -3.85 -1.56
C ARG A 42 1.07 -3.11 -1.23
N ILE A 43 0.37 -2.57 -2.24
CA ILE A 43 -0.94 -1.94 -2.05
C ILE A 43 -1.98 -3.01 -1.70
N ASN A 44 -2.01 -4.11 -2.46
CA ASN A 44 -3.00 -5.17 -2.29
C ASN A 44 -2.87 -5.95 -0.97
N GLU A 45 -1.67 -5.96 -0.37
CA GLU A 45 -1.43 -6.57 0.95
C GLU A 45 -1.79 -5.66 2.13
N LYS A 46 -2.14 -4.38 1.88
CA LYS A 46 -2.55 -3.49 2.97
C LYS A 46 -3.90 -3.90 3.54
N ASN A 47 -3.95 -4.06 4.85
CA ASN A 47 -5.21 -4.23 5.56
C ASN A 47 -5.75 -2.85 6.00
N LEU A 48 -6.56 -2.24 5.14
CA LEU A 48 -7.14 -0.92 5.41
C LEU A 48 -8.23 -0.94 6.49
N THR A 49 -8.71 -2.12 6.88
CA THR A 49 -9.64 -2.25 8.02
C THR A 49 -8.93 -1.98 9.34
N ASP A 50 -7.70 -2.48 9.48
CA ASP A 50 -6.93 -2.37 10.73
C ASP A 50 -5.93 -1.20 10.71
N ASP A 51 -5.40 -0.86 9.53
CA ASP A 51 -4.39 0.19 9.35
C ASP A 51 -4.80 1.21 8.28
N TYR A 52 -5.92 1.90 8.54
CA TYR A 52 -6.39 2.98 7.68
C TYR A 52 -5.46 4.21 7.77
N PRO A 53 -5.19 4.92 6.65
CA PRO A 53 -4.34 6.11 6.67
C PRO A 53 -4.88 7.19 7.61
N LYS A 54 -4.07 7.66 8.57
CA LYS A 54 -4.51 8.52 9.69
C LYS A 54 -4.66 9.99 9.34
N THR A 55 -4.25 10.41 8.16
CA THR A 55 -4.31 11.81 7.72
C THR A 55 -4.89 11.92 6.31
N PRO A 56 -5.59 13.00 5.97
CA PRO A 56 -6.11 13.22 4.62
C PRO A 56 -5.01 13.13 3.54
N ARG A 57 -3.83 13.67 3.83
CA ARG A 57 -2.68 13.56 2.94
C ARG A 57 -2.26 12.10 2.71
N ALA A 58 -2.27 11.28 3.76
CA ALA A 58 -1.90 9.86 3.63
C ALA A 58 -2.94 9.08 2.83
N VAL A 59 -4.24 9.39 2.97
CA VAL A 59 -5.32 8.84 2.14
C VAL A 59 -5.08 9.16 0.67
N ILE A 60 -4.88 10.45 0.34
CA ILE A 60 -4.64 10.89 -1.05
C ILE A 60 -3.34 10.31 -1.60
N LYS A 61 -2.30 10.18 -0.78
CA LYS A 61 -1.05 9.54 -1.21
C LYS A 61 -1.25 8.07 -1.58
N LEU A 62 -2.02 7.32 -0.80
CA LEU A 62 -2.34 5.93 -1.10
C LEU A 62 -3.24 5.85 -2.34
N TYR A 63 -4.29 6.66 -2.42
CA TYR A 63 -5.16 6.74 -3.58
C TYR A 63 -4.38 7.05 -4.87
N ASN A 64 -3.45 8.01 -4.82
CA ASN A 64 -2.57 8.33 -5.94
C ASN A 64 -1.68 7.13 -6.35
N GLN A 65 -1.18 6.34 -5.40
CA GLN A 65 -0.43 5.12 -5.72
C GLN A 65 -1.31 4.08 -6.43
N ILE A 66 -2.57 3.95 -6.03
CA ILE A 66 -3.55 3.07 -6.70
C ILE A 66 -3.81 3.56 -8.13
N ILE A 67 -4.14 4.83 -8.30
CA ILE A 67 -4.40 5.43 -9.62
C ILE A 67 -3.21 5.27 -10.56
N THR A 68 -2.00 5.58 -10.10
CA THR A 68 -0.79 5.40 -10.94
C THR A 68 -0.54 3.94 -11.29
N SER A 69 -0.91 3.01 -10.40
CA SER A 69 -0.83 1.58 -10.67
C SER A 69 -1.80 1.15 -11.78
N TYR A 70 -3.03 1.69 -11.83
CA TYR A 70 -3.97 1.42 -12.92
C TYR A 70 -3.38 1.75 -14.30
N TYR A 71 -2.74 2.91 -14.42
CA TYR A 71 -2.17 3.36 -15.69
C TYR A 71 -0.82 2.71 -16.03
N SER A 72 -0.17 2.06 -15.08
CA SER A 72 1.07 1.31 -15.34
C SER A 72 0.84 0.05 -16.17
N GLY A 73 -0.32 -0.59 -16.01
CA GLY A 73 -0.66 -1.86 -16.63
C GLY A 73 0.18 -3.06 -16.15
N ASN A 74 0.95 -2.90 -15.09
CA ASN A 74 1.84 -3.93 -14.54
C ASN A 74 1.14 -4.70 -13.42
N TYR A 75 0.07 -5.40 -13.73
CA TYR A 75 -0.74 -6.20 -12.80
C TYR A 75 -1.45 -7.33 -13.55
N THR A 76 -1.84 -8.35 -12.80
CA THR A 76 -2.78 -9.38 -13.26
C THR A 76 -4.22 -8.93 -13.06
N ASP A 77 -5.19 -9.62 -13.66
CA ASP A 77 -6.62 -9.32 -13.49
C ASP A 77 -7.04 -9.40 -12.00
N ASP A 78 -6.54 -10.41 -11.27
CA ASP A 78 -6.80 -10.55 -9.82
C ASP A 78 -6.18 -9.40 -9.01
N GLU A 79 -4.99 -8.94 -9.38
CA GLU A 79 -4.34 -7.79 -8.73
C GLU A 79 -5.09 -6.49 -9.04
N PHE A 80 -5.65 -6.35 -10.25
CA PHE A 80 -6.47 -5.21 -10.62
C PHE A 80 -7.77 -5.16 -9.82
N ASP A 81 -8.47 -6.29 -9.68
CA ASP A 81 -9.68 -6.38 -8.87
C ASP A 81 -9.43 -6.01 -7.41
N LYS A 82 -8.30 -6.42 -6.85
CA LYS A 82 -7.88 -6.01 -5.50
C LYS A 82 -7.55 -4.52 -5.41
N LEU A 83 -6.91 -3.93 -6.43
CA LEU A 83 -6.68 -2.48 -6.47
C LEU A 83 -8.00 -1.70 -6.49
N ILE A 84 -9.03 -2.18 -7.22
CA ILE A 84 -10.38 -1.61 -7.22
C ILE A 84 -10.98 -1.65 -5.79
N ASP A 85 -10.86 -2.80 -5.10
CA ASP A 85 -11.34 -2.93 -3.72
C ASP A 85 -10.59 -1.97 -2.78
N GLN A 86 -9.27 -1.89 -2.88
CA GLN A 86 -8.45 -0.96 -2.07
C GLN A 86 -8.83 0.50 -2.29
N ALA A 87 -9.07 0.91 -3.55
CA ALA A 87 -9.52 2.27 -3.84
C ALA A 87 -10.89 2.56 -3.20
N ARG A 88 -11.83 1.64 -3.30
CA ARG A 88 -13.19 1.78 -2.74
C ARG A 88 -13.18 1.85 -1.21
N MET A 89 -12.24 1.18 -0.54
CA MET A 89 -12.07 1.30 0.91
C MET A 89 -11.64 2.70 1.36
N LEU A 90 -11.16 3.54 0.44
CA LEU A 90 -10.80 4.94 0.72
C LEU A 90 -11.96 5.92 0.47
N PHE A 91 -13.08 5.45 -0.12
CA PHE A 91 -14.25 6.28 -0.36
C PHE A 91 -15.01 6.53 0.95
N ASP A 92 -15.66 7.67 1.05
CA ASP A 92 -16.71 7.86 2.03
C ASP A 92 -17.96 7.03 1.68
N GLN A 93 -18.89 6.95 2.61
CA GLN A 93 -20.08 6.12 2.44
C GLN A 93 -20.93 6.57 1.25
N ASP A 94 -21.14 7.88 1.08
CA ASP A 94 -21.97 8.42 0.00
C ASP A 94 -21.35 8.12 -1.38
N LEU A 95 -20.03 8.29 -1.51
CA LEU A 95 -19.33 7.97 -2.74
C LEU A 95 -19.37 6.46 -3.03
N ALA A 96 -19.22 5.61 -2.01
CA ALA A 96 -19.26 4.17 -2.15
C ALA A 96 -20.66 3.66 -2.55
N ASP A 97 -21.72 4.24 -1.98
CA ASP A 97 -23.10 3.88 -2.24
C ASP A 97 -23.58 4.31 -3.65
N ASN A 98 -23.08 5.47 -4.12
CA ASN A 98 -23.40 5.98 -5.45
C ASN A 98 -22.51 5.41 -6.56
N ASN A 99 -21.48 4.63 -6.24
CA ASN A 99 -20.59 3.98 -7.20
C ASN A 99 -20.44 2.51 -6.84
N SER A 100 -21.22 1.64 -7.47
CA SER A 100 -21.05 0.19 -7.29
C SER A 100 -19.63 -0.24 -7.69
N LYS A 101 -19.16 -1.39 -7.19
CA LYS A 101 -17.83 -1.90 -7.56
C LYS A 101 -17.69 -2.07 -9.08
N ASP A 102 -18.73 -2.61 -9.71
CA ASP A 102 -18.71 -2.90 -11.15
C ASP A 102 -18.72 -1.61 -11.98
N ASP A 103 -19.51 -0.60 -11.58
CA ASP A 103 -19.54 0.69 -12.27
C ASP A 103 -18.22 1.42 -12.11
N TYR A 104 -17.64 1.43 -10.92
CA TYR A 104 -16.32 2.02 -10.68
C TYR A 104 -15.23 1.30 -11.50
N LYS A 105 -15.19 -0.03 -11.47
CA LYS A 105 -14.25 -0.84 -12.26
C LYS A 105 -14.35 -0.51 -13.74
N LYS A 106 -15.57 -0.53 -14.30
CA LYS A 106 -15.83 -0.20 -15.70
C LYS A 106 -15.39 1.22 -16.07
N SER A 107 -15.62 2.19 -15.19
CA SER A 107 -15.16 3.57 -15.38
C SER A 107 -13.63 3.65 -15.45
N VAL A 108 -12.94 2.95 -14.55
CA VAL A 108 -11.47 2.88 -14.52
C VAL A 108 -10.94 2.21 -15.79
N GLU A 109 -11.51 1.07 -16.21
CA GLU A 109 -11.12 0.37 -17.46
C GLU A 109 -11.28 1.27 -18.68
N THR A 110 -12.39 2.01 -18.77
CA THR A 110 -12.64 2.97 -19.85
C THR A 110 -11.59 4.08 -19.86
N SER A 111 -11.26 4.61 -18.68
CA SER A 111 -10.23 5.63 -18.54
C SER A 111 -8.84 5.13 -18.92
N ILE A 112 -8.48 3.90 -18.53
CA ILE A 112 -7.21 3.26 -18.92
C ILE A 112 -7.14 3.09 -20.44
N ALA A 113 -8.23 2.66 -21.07
CA ALA A 113 -8.30 2.48 -22.54
C ALA A 113 -8.11 3.82 -23.25
N ASP A 114 -8.80 4.88 -22.83
CA ASP A 114 -8.64 6.23 -23.40
C ASP A 114 -7.21 6.75 -23.24
N TYR A 115 -6.63 6.56 -22.07
CA TYR A 115 -5.27 6.95 -21.76
C TYR A 115 -4.24 6.25 -22.67
N LYS A 116 -4.42 4.94 -22.89
CA LYS A 116 -3.59 4.15 -23.83
C LYS A 116 -3.76 4.62 -25.27
N ASN A 117 -5.00 4.87 -25.70
CA ASN A 117 -5.31 5.33 -27.07
C ASN A 117 -4.66 6.69 -27.38
N ARG A 118 -4.57 7.57 -26.39
CA ARG A 118 -3.89 8.88 -26.51
C ARG A 118 -2.38 8.80 -26.31
N SER A 119 -1.83 7.63 -26.03
CA SER A 119 -0.40 7.44 -25.73
C SER A 119 0.09 8.29 -24.56
N PHE A 120 -0.79 8.58 -23.60
CA PHE A 120 -0.43 9.31 -22.39
C PHE A 120 0.37 8.44 -21.43
N LYS A 121 1.20 9.07 -20.60
CA LYS A 121 1.99 8.41 -19.56
C LYS A 121 2.08 9.32 -18.35
N ILE A 122 1.75 8.81 -17.17
CA ILE A 122 2.07 9.50 -15.92
C ILE A 122 3.59 9.43 -15.72
N ARG A 123 4.25 10.59 -15.76
CA ARG A 123 5.70 10.68 -15.54
C ARG A 123 6.04 10.92 -14.08
N GLN A 124 5.25 11.75 -13.44
CA GLN A 124 5.46 12.14 -12.06
C GLN A 124 4.13 12.57 -11.45
N THR A 125 3.96 12.31 -10.17
CA THR A 125 2.84 12.81 -9.38
C THR A 125 3.40 13.44 -8.12
N ASN A 126 2.75 14.47 -7.61
CA ASN A 126 3.13 15.13 -6.36
C ASN A 126 1.89 15.43 -5.52
N VAL A 127 1.93 15.03 -4.25
CA VAL A 127 0.92 15.36 -3.24
C VAL A 127 1.48 16.48 -2.40
N CYS A 128 0.74 17.56 -2.23
CA CYS A 128 1.15 18.74 -1.43
C CYS A 128 1.63 18.35 -0.03
N ASP A 129 2.38 19.21 0.61
CA ASP A 129 2.85 18.99 1.98
C ASP A 129 1.72 19.10 2.99
N SER A 130 1.95 18.60 4.21
CA SER A 130 0.91 18.56 5.25
C SER A 130 0.42 19.95 5.64
N ASP A 131 1.28 20.95 5.53
CA ASP A 131 0.97 22.35 5.88
C ASP A 131 0.09 23.03 4.83
N ASP A 132 0.02 22.47 3.61
CA ASP A 132 -0.83 22.97 2.52
C ASP A 132 -2.23 22.35 2.53
N VAL A 133 -2.51 21.39 3.41
CA VAL A 133 -3.83 20.79 3.55
C VAL A 133 -4.80 21.80 4.17
N LYS A 134 -5.88 22.10 3.45
CA LYS A 134 -6.92 23.03 3.94
C LYS A 134 -8.04 22.23 4.58
N TYR A 135 -8.38 22.59 5.82
CA TYR A 135 -9.48 22.01 6.56
C TYR A 135 -10.65 23.00 6.61
N LEU A 136 -11.83 22.51 6.29
CA LEU A 136 -13.08 23.26 6.33
C LEU A 136 -14.14 22.47 7.09
N THR A 137 -15.17 23.16 7.53
CA THR A 137 -16.40 22.54 8.03
C THR A 137 -17.51 22.88 7.05
N ASP A 138 -18.28 21.91 6.62
CA ASP A 138 -19.46 22.15 5.80
C ASP A 138 -20.57 22.70 6.70
N ASP A 139 -20.99 23.95 6.43
CA ASP A 139 -22.00 24.64 7.23
C ASP A 139 -23.40 24.01 7.11
N SER A 140 -23.62 23.17 6.09
CA SER A 140 -24.93 22.55 5.84
C SER A 140 -25.19 21.31 6.70
N ASN A 141 -24.14 20.52 6.99
CA ASN A 141 -24.25 19.24 7.71
C ASN A 141 -23.25 19.09 8.88
N GLY A 142 -22.30 20.03 9.00
CA GLY A 142 -21.29 20.01 10.04
C GLY A 142 -20.10 19.08 9.77
N ASP A 143 -20.01 18.50 8.59
CA ASP A 143 -18.93 17.60 8.20
C ASP A 143 -17.59 18.33 8.13
N LYS A 144 -16.53 17.61 8.53
CA LYS A 144 -15.16 18.09 8.42
C LYS A 144 -14.57 17.65 7.09
N LEU A 145 -14.22 18.63 6.27
CA LEU A 145 -13.62 18.43 4.96
C LEU A 145 -12.12 18.75 4.97
N ALA A 146 -11.36 18.02 4.18
CA ALA A 146 -9.94 18.31 3.97
C ALA A 146 -9.63 18.35 2.47
N TYR A 147 -9.03 19.43 2.01
CA TYR A 147 -8.59 19.61 0.63
C TYR A 147 -7.09 19.34 0.53
N VAL A 148 -6.73 18.34 -0.24
CA VAL A 148 -5.34 17.95 -0.50
C VAL A 148 -5.05 18.14 -1.98
N CYS A 149 -4.03 18.91 -2.31
CA CYS A 149 -3.61 19.15 -3.70
C CYS A 149 -2.85 17.91 -4.22
N LEU A 150 -3.23 17.47 -5.43
CA LEU A 150 -2.54 16.43 -6.17
C LEU A 150 -2.25 16.93 -7.59
N LEU A 151 -0.99 16.85 -8.02
CA LEU A 151 -0.51 17.23 -9.34
C LEU A 151 -0.03 16.01 -10.11
N TYR A 152 -0.36 15.95 -11.41
CA TYR A 152 0.05 14.91 -12.36
C TYR A 152 0.97 15.47 -13.44
#